data_655d2ec943f80d0423a56bab145bbaca
#
_entry.id   655d2ec943f80d0423a56bab145bbaca
#
_cell.length_a   1.000
_cell.length_b   1.000
_cell.length_c   1.000
_cell.angle_alpha   90.00
_cell.angle_beta   90.00
_cell.angle_gamma   90.00
#
_symmetry.space_group_name_H-M   'P 1'
#
loop_
_entity.id
_entity.type
_entity.pdbx_description
1 polymer ?
#
loop_
_entity_poly.entity_id
_entity_poly.type
_entity_poly.pdbx_seq_one_letter_code
_entity_poly.pdbx_strand_id
1 'polypeptide(L)'
;MPQALLMDHGTPWWTPGSRIGLTVLTVWLLKLGIGVHFCGFRHPQTQGKVERWHGSLERAMRWRGFPSEFAEQQGWLESFRRQYNEQRPHQARGMQPPARFWRPSERSYPEKIREWEYPAGVRLERLNQQGMLSWQGRRWFVCEALANELVRVEELDERLLVWFCQKLICEIDRRGKAPRDRVKSVNHVLITICQP
;
A
#
# COMPACT_ATOMS: atom_id res chain seq x y z
N MET A 1 8.16 11.29 4.54
CA MET A 1 7.31 10.09 4.28
C MET A 1 7.57 9.55 2.88
N PRO A 2 7.40 8.24 2.60
CA PRO A 2 7.51 7.69 1.26
C PRO A 2 6.36 8.18 0.36
N GLN A 3 6.56 8.11 -0.95
CA GLN A 3 5.49 8.40 -1.92
C GLN A 3 4.53 7.22 -2.05
N ALA A 4 5.04 5.99 -1.96
CA ALA A 4 4.27 4.77 -2.05
C ALA A 4 4.92 3.63 -1.28
N LEU A 5 4.13 2.63 -0.92
CA LEU A 5 4.56 1.38 -0.31
C LEU A 5 4.09 0.20 -1.16
N LEU A 6 4.98 -0.77 -1.36
CA LEU A 6 4.68 -2.05 -1.98
C LEU A 6 4.59 -3.10 -0.87
N MET A 7 3.45 -3.76 -0.77
CA MET A 7 3.12 -4.67 0.32
C MET A 7 2.74 -6.05 -0.22
N ASP A 8 2.84 -7.06 0.61
CA ASP A 8 2.26 -8.37 0.36
C ASP A 8 0.76 -8.41 0.71
N HIS A 9 0.15 -9.59 0.58
CA HIS A 9 -1.24 -9.83 0.97
C HIS A 9 -1.35 -10.39 2.40
N GLY A 10 -0.33 -10.17 3.23
CA GLY A 10 -0.35 -10.52 4.66
C GLY A 10 -1.09 -9.47 5.49
N THR A 11 -1.60 -9.90 6.63
CA THR A 11 -2.07 -8.97 7.67
C THR A 11 -0.88 -8.23 8.28
N PRO A 12 -1.00 -6.95 8.61
CA PRO A 12 -2.20 -6.08 8.65
C PRO A 12 -2.49 -5.32 7.36
N TRP A 13 -1.78 -5.59 6.26
CA TRP A 13 -1.87 -4.79 5.02
C TRP A 13 -3.08 -5.13 4.18
N TRP A 14 -3.48 -6.40 4.21
CA TRP A 14 -4.53 -6.96 3.38
C TRP A 14 -5.52 -7.76 4.21
N THR A 15 -6.81 -7.70 3.84
CA THR A 15 -7.84 -8.57 4.40
C THR A 15 -8.51 -9.40 3.32
N PRO A 16 -8.46 -10.75 3.41
CA PRO A 16 -9.09 -11.64 2.43
C PRO A 16 -10.62 -11.59 2.46
N GLY A 17 -11.21 -11.10 3.56
CA GLY A 17 -12.66 -10.90 3.70
C GLY A 17 -13.21 -9.74 2.86
N SER A 18 -12.34 -8.84 2.39
CA SER A 18 -12.70 -7.72 1.51
C SER A 18 -12.23 -8.00 0.09
N ARG A 19 -13.13 -7.88 -0.89
CA ARG A 19 -12.76 -7.99 -2.32
C ARG A 19 -11.72 -6.96 -2.76
N ILE A 20 -11.67 -5.84 -2.07
CA ILE A 20 -10.75 -4.73 -2.34
C ILE A 20 -9.46 -4.89 -1.54
N GLY A 21 -9.49 -5.68 -0.45
CA GLY A 21 -8.35 -5.99 0.38
C GLY A 21 -7.87 -4.86 1.29
N LEU A 22 -8.53 -3.69 1.28
CA LEU A 22 -8.13 -2.58 2.14
C LEU A 22 -8.39 -2.88 3.62
N THR A 23 -7.47 -2.45 4.45
CA THR A 23 -7.55 -2.43 5.91
C THR A 23 -7.59 -0.99 6.41
N VAL A 24 -7.93 -0.80 7.68
CA VAL A 24 -7.88 0.54 8.33
C VAL A 24 -6.48 1.17 8.18
N LEU A 25 -5.43 0.36 8.29
CA LEU A 25 -4.05 0.84 8.11
C LEU A 25 -3.78 1.32 6.69
N THR A 26 -4.23 0.60 5.68
CA THR A 26 -4.03 1.03 4.28
C THR A 26 -4.89 2.25 3.92
N VAL A 27 -6.08 2.38 4.49
CA VAL A 27 -6.90 3.60 4.39
C VAL A 27 -6.18 4.80 5.01
N TRP A 28 -5.60 4.61 6.19
CA TRP A 28 -4.82 5.65 6.87
C TRP A 28 -3.59 6.09 6.02
N LEU A 29 -2.88 5.15 5.39
CA LEU A 29 -1.78 5.47 4.49
C LEU A 29 -2.24 6.30 3.28
N LEU A 30 -3.39 5.94 2.69
CA LEU A 30 -3.98 6.70 1.58
C LEU A 30 -4.33 8.13 1.99
N LYS A 31 -4.87 8.34 3.20
CA LYS A 31 -5.13 9.68 3.75
C LYS A 31 -3.85 10.51 3.93
N LEU A 32 -2.71 9.88 4.20
CA LEU A 32 -1.40 10.52 4.22
C LEU A 32 -0.85 10.82 2.81
N GLY A 33 -1.59 10.49 1.76
CA GLY A 33 -1.13 10.62 0.39
C GLY A 33 -0.01 9.62 0.05
N ILE A 34 0.07 8.50 0.77
CA ILE A 34 1.01 7.41 0.48
C ILE A 34 0.31 6.40 -0.40
N GLY A 35 0.82 6.19 -1.60
CA GLY A 35 0.31 5.19 -2.53
C GLY A 35 0.45 3.78 -1.94
N VAL A 36 -0.61 2.97 -2.05
CA VAL A 36 -0.62 1.59 -1.57
C VAL A 36 -0.68 0.67 -2.78
N HIS A 37 0.35 -0.15 -2.96
CA HIS A 37 0.47 -1.14 -4.01
C HIS A 37 0.62 -2.53 -3.39
N PHE A 38 -0.05 -3.51 -3.96
CA PHE A 38 0.08 -4.90 -3.53
C PHE A 38 0.84 -5.70 -4.59
N CYS A 39 1.68 -6.62 -4.14
CA CYS A 39 2.32 -7.58 -5.03
C CYS A 39 1.26 -8.40 -5.77
N GLY A 40 1.56 -8.86 -6.99
CA GLY A 40 0.69 -9.82 -7.67
C GLY A 40 0.53 -11.10 -6.85
N PHE A 41 -0.67 -11.70 -6.88
CA PHE A 41 -0.87 -13.00 -6.27
C PHE A 41 0.11 -14.02 -6.88
N ARG A 42 0.87 -14.72 -6.03
CA ARG A 42 1.89 -15.71 -6.42
C ARG A 42 3.02 -15.17 -7.32
N HIS A 43 3.34 -13.87 -7.24
CA HIS A 43 4.51 -13.28 -7.89
C HIS A 43 5.59 -12.89 -6.86
N PRO A 44 6.39 -13.85 -6.35
CA PRO A 44 7.43 -13.60 -5.34
C PRO A 44 8.52 -12.65 -5.85
N GLN A 45 8.72 -12.55 -7.16
CA GLN A 45 9.75 -11.71 -7.78
C GLN A 45 9.62 -10.22 -7.40
N THR A 46 8.41 -9.75 -7.09
CA THR A 46 8.15 -8.36 -6.71
C THR A 46 8.80 -7.98 -5.38
N GLN A 47 9.04 -8.96 -4.49
CA GLN A 47 9.68 -8.78 -3.19
C GLN A 47 11.12 -9.29 -3.12
N GLY A 48 11.67 -9.77 -4.22
CA GLY A 48 13.01 -10.37 -4.26
C GLY A 48 14.14 -9.50 -3.70
N LYS A 49 13.96 -8.16 -3.65
CA LYS A 49 14.91 -7.24 -3.01
C LYS A 49 14.84 -7.34 -1.47
N VAL A 50 13.64 -7.41 -0.92
CA VAL A 50 13.41 -7.55 0.53
C VAL A 50 13.83 -8.94 1.00
N GLU A 51 13.48 -9.98 0.25
CA GLU A 51 13.89 -11.36 0.53
C GLU A 51 15.43 -11.50 0.52
N ARG A 52 16.10 -10.89 -0.46
CA ARG A 52 17.57 -10.89 -0.51
C ARG A 52 18.18 -10.13 0.66
N TRP A 53 17.56 -9.07 1.10
CA TRP A 53 17.99 -8.33 2.29
C TRP A 53 17.83 -9.20 3.55
N HIS A 54 16.68 -9.85 3.76
CA HIS A 54 16.44 -10.78 4.85
C HIS A 54 17.49 -11.92 4.85
N GLY A 55 17.73 -12.56 3.72
CA GLY A 55 18.76 -13.58 3.59
C GLY A 55 20.19 -13.08 3.91
N SER A 56 20.46 -11.79 3.67
CA SER A 56 21.75 -11.17 4.07
C SER A 56 21.82 -10.94 5.57
N LEU A 57 20.71 -10.50 6.19
CA LEU A 57 20.62 -10.35 7.64
C LEU A 57 20.76 -11.69 8.36
N GLU A 58 20.00 -12.70 7.97
CA GLU A 58 20.06 -14.05 8.55
C GLU A 58 21.47 -14.67 8.46
N ARG A 59 22.13 -14.47 7.30
CA ARG A 59 23.50 -14.93 7.14
C ARG A 59 24.46 -14.23 8.10
N ALA A 60 24.31 -12.92 8.28
CA ALA A 60 25.12 -12.15 9.22
C ALA A 60 24.88 -12.60 10.67
N MET A 61 23.61 -12.85 11.05
CA MET A 61 23.24 -13.36 12.37
C MET A 61 23.92 -14.73 12.64
N ARG A 62 23.88 -15.64 11.67
CA ARG A 62 24.51 -16.96 11.80
C ARG A 62 26.04 -16.90 11.89
N TRP A 63 26.68 -16.03 11.13
CA TRP A 63 28.15 -16.01 11.02
C TRP A 63 28.83 -15.18 12.10
N ARG A 64 28.19 -14.13 12.58
CA ARG A 64 28.76 -13.21 13.59
C ARG A 64 28.22 -13.46 14.99
N GLY A 65 27.26 -14.38 15.11
CA GLY A 65 26.44 -14.48 16.31
C GLY A 65 25.43 -13.34 16.41
N PHE A 66 24.31 -13.61 17.03
CA PHE A 66 23.31 -12.59 17.37
C PHE A 66 23.13 -12.60 18.88
N PRO A 67 23.24 -11.45 19.56
CA PRO A 67 23.16 -11.39 21.00
C PRO A 67 21.82 -11.89 21.54
N SER A 68 21.81 -12.52 22.70
CA SER A 68 20.61 -12.93 23.41
C SER A 68 19.94 -11.75 24.13
N GLU A 69 20.76 -10.82 24.63
CA GLU A 69 20.28 -9.67 25.39
C GLU A 69 19.71 -8.58 24.46
N PHE A 70 18.49 -8.14 24.76
CA PHE A 70 17.77 -7.16 23.93
C PHE A 70 18.55 -5.84 23.73
N ALA A 71 19.20 -5.35 24.77
CA ALA A 71 19.98 -4.11 24.69
C ALA A 71 21.15 -4.21 23.69
N GLU A 72 21.81 -5.39 23.62
CA GLU A 72 22.90 -5.64 22.69
C GLU A 72 22.42 -5.84 21.26
N GLN A 73 21.20 -6.42 21.08
CA GLN A 73 20.60 -6.64 19.78
C GLN A 73 20.44 -5.34 18.99
N GLN A 74 20.03 -4.25 19.65
CA GLN A 74 19.90 -2.95 19.02
C GLN A 74 21.23 -2.44 18.45
N GLY A 75 22.28 -2.54 19.21
CA GLY A 75 23.63 -2.16 18.77
C GLY A 75 24.14 -3.01 17.61
N TRP A 76 23.89 -4.33 17.67
CA TRP A 76 24.25 -5.26 16.62
C TRP A 76 23.51 -4.95 15.31
N LEU A 77 22.19 -4.75 15.37
CA LEU A 77 21.36 -4.39 14.19
C LEU A 77 21.79 -3.06 13.58
N GLU A 78 22.11 -2.07 14.40
CA GLU A 78 22.60 -0.77 13.91
C GLU A 78 23.97 -0.91 13.22
N SER A 79 24.88 -1.75 13.76
CA SER A 79 26.14 -2.06 13.11
C SER A 79 25.94 -2.76 11.76
N PHE A 80 25.03 -3.74 11.71
CA PHE A 80 24.65 -4.40 10.44
C PHE A 80 24.07 -3.40 9.44
N ARG A 81 23.15 -2.54 9.88
CA ARG A 81 22.53 -1.51 9.04
C ARG A 81 23.56 -0.59 8.40
N ARG A 82 24.51 -0.09 9.18
CA ARG A 82 25.59 0.76 8.66
C ARG A 82 26.45 0.01 7.65
N GLN A 83 26.90 -1.18 7.98
CA GLN A 83 27.71 -1.97 7.06
C GLN A 83 26.98 -2.28 5.76
N TYR A 84 25.71 -2.67 5.82
CA TYR A 84 24.92 -2.99 4.65
C TYR A 84 24.69 -1.77 3.76
N ASN A 85 24.35 -0.62 4.34
CA ASN A 85 23.98 0.56 3.59
C ASN A 85 25.16 1.42 3.15
N GLU A 86 26.23 1.51 3.94
CA GLU A 86 27.31 2.46 3.74
C GLU A 86 28.59 1.83 3.18
N GLN A 87 28.80 0.53 3.40
CA GLN A 87 30.06 -0.12 3.06
C GLN A 87 29.90 -1.24 2.02
N ARG A 88 28.79 -2.00 2.06
CA ARG A 88 28.62 -3.17 1.22
C ARG A 88 28.40 -2.76 -0.24
N PRO A 89 29.25 -3.23 -1.17
CA PRO A 89 29.04 -3.00 -2.59
C PRO A 89 27.85 -3.82 -3.12
N HIS A 90 27.05 -3.22 -3.99
CA HIS A 90 25.91 -3.86 -4.64
C HIS A 90 26.10 -3.89 -6.16
N GLN A 91 26.17 -5.11 -6.71
CA GLN A 91 26.42 -5.33 -8.13
C GLN A 91 25.41 -4.57 -9.02
N ALA A 92 24.11 -4.64 -8.69
CA ALA A 92 23.05 -3.94 -9.43
C ALA A 92 23.15 -2.40 -9.38
N ARG A 93 24.10 -1.85 -8.62
CA ARG A 93 24.37 -0.42 -8.49
C ARG A 93 25.83 -0.05 -8.81
N GLY A 94 26.43 -0.78 -9.75
CA GLY A 94 27.81 -0.53 -10.13
C GLY A 94 28.79 -0.66 -8.98
N MET A 95 28.59 -1.65 -8.10
CA MET A 95 29.45 -1.90 -6.92
C MET A 95 29.48 -0.73 -5.92
N GLN A 96 28.47 0.12 -5.92
CA GLN A 96 28.35 1.21 -4.94
C GLN A 96 27.41 0.81 -3.80
N PRO A 97 27.63 1.32 -2.57
CA PRO A 97 26.74 1.07 -1.45
C PRO A 97 25.41 1.81 -1.60
N PRO A 98 24.30 1.27 -1.05
CA PRO A 98 22.97 1.86 -1.16
C PRO A 98 22.86 3.32 -0.71
N ALA A 99 23.60 3.71 0.33
CA ALA A 99 23.57 5.05 0.88
C ALA A 99 23.93 6.14 -0.13
N ARG A 100 24.71 5.82 -1.16
CA ARG A 100 25.03 6.81 -2.23
C ARG A 100 23.82 7.21 -3.06
N PHE A 101 22.82 6.36 -3.13
CA PHE A 101 21.61 6.55 -3.95
C PHE A 101 20.41 7.00 -3.11
N TRP A 102 20.50 6.84 -1.79
CA TRP A 102 19.40 7.23 -0.91
C TRP A 102 19.35 8.74 -0.74
N ARG A 103 18.14 9.27 -0.78
CA ARG A 103 17.87 10.68 -0.46
C ARG A 103 16.71 10.72 0.53
N PRO A 104 16.76 11.57 1.56
CA PRO A 104 15.62 11.77 2.45
C PRO A 104 14.42 12.30 1.65
N SER A 105 13.24 11.87 2.04
CA SER A 105 12.01 12.43 1.48
C SER A 105 11.79 13.85 2.02
N GLU A 106 11.42 14.77 1.15
CA GLU A 106 11.02 16.13 1.53
C GLU A 106 9.64 16.16 2.23
N ARG A 107 8.87 15.06 2.13
CA ARG A 107 7.56 14.94 2.74
C ARG A 107 7.70 14.63 4.24
N SER A 108 7.41 15.61 5.10
CA SER A 108 7.31 15.42 6.55
C SER A 108 6.01 14.71 6.94
N TYR A 109 6.00 14.07 8.10
CA TYR A 109 4.77 13.56 8.69
C TYR A 109 3.95 14.75 9.24
N PRO A 110 2.66 14.88 8.88
CA PRO A 110 1.84 15.97 9.37
C PRO A 110 1.45 15.75 10.82
N GLU A 111 1.43 16.79 11.64
CA GLU A 111 0.93 16.73 13.02
C GLU A 111 -0.55 16.30 13.07
N LYS A 112 -1.32 16.71 12.07
CA LYS A 112 -2.74 16.36 11.93
C LYS A 112 -3.01 15.93 10.50
N ILE A 113 -3.63 14.77 10.35
CA ILE A 113 -4.10 14.30 9.04
C ILE A 113 -5.31 15.15 8.64
N ARG A 114 -5.17 15.88 7.53
CA ARG A 114 -6.25 16.67 6.95
C ARG A 114 -7.21 15.77 6.19
N GLU A 115 -8.47 16.17 6.11
CA GLU A 115 -9.40 15.54 5.17
C GLU A 115 -8.88 15.70 3.75
N TRP A 116 -9.11 14.66 2.94
CA TRP A 116 -8.68 14.70 1.54
C TRP A 116 -9.53 15.68 0.76
N GLU A 117 -8.89 16.61 0.09
CA GLU A 117 -9.56 17.59 -0.77
C GLU A 117 -9.70 17.01 -2.18
N TYR A 118 -10.93 16.82 -2.59
CA TYR A 118 -11.25 16.39 -3.94
C TYR A 118 -11.36 17.60 -4.88
N PRO A 119 -11.09 17.44 -6.19
CA PRO A 119 -11.27 18.51 -7.17
C PRO A 119 -12.70 19.07 -7.15
N ALA A 120 -12.84 20.35 -7.48
CA ALA A 120 -14.16 20.96 -7.62
C ALA A 120 -14.97 20.31 -8.74
N GLY A 121 -16.29 20.22 -8.58
CA GLY A 121 -17.21 19.68 -9.58
C GLY A 121 -17.29 18.15 -9.64
N VAL A 122 -16.53 17.41 -8.82
CA VAL A 122 -16.67 15.96 -8.74
C VAL A 122 -17.80 15.57 -7.80
N ARG A 123 -18.45 14.46 -8.07
CA ARG A 123 -19.50 13.91 -7.21
C ARG A 123 -18.91 13.15 -6.05
N LEU A 124 -19.28 13.56 -4.84
CA LEU A 124 -18.84 12.92 -3.58
C LEU A 124 -20.02 12.22 -2.93
N GLU A 125 -19.77 11.01 -2.44
CA GLU A 125 -20.73 10.22 -1.69
C GLU A 125 -20.07 9.73 -0.39
N ARG A 126 -20.85 9.72 0.70
CA ARG A 126 -20.36 9.16 1.99
C ARG A 126 -20.79 7.71 2.09
N LEU A 127 -19.84 6.83 2.35
CA LEU A 127 -20.15 5.44 2.67
C LEU A 127 -20.80 5.37 4.06
N ASN A 128 -21.72 4.44 4.24
CA ASN A 128 -22.37 4.24 5.54
C ASN A 128 -21.43 3.52 6.53
N GLN A 129 -21.93 3.26 7.76
CA GLN A 129 -21.16 2.57 8.80
C GLN A 129 -20.71 1.15 8.44
N GLN A 130 -21.33 0.52 7.45
CA GLN A 130 -20.94 -0.80 6.93
C GLN A 130 -20.06 -0.71 5.67
N GLY A 131 -19.64 0.49 5.26
CA GLY A 131 -18.83 0.66 4.05
C GLY A 131 -19.62 0.46 2.75
N MET A 132 -20.92 0.76 2.76
CA MET A 132 -21.78 0.65 1.58
C MET A 132 -21.95 2.01 0.91
N LEU A 133 -21.89 2.01 -0.42
CA LEU A 133 -22.27 3.11 -1.29
C LEU A 133 -23.76 3.05 -1.59
N SER A 134 -24.47 4.16 -1.34
CA SER A 134 -25.86 4.34 -1.78
C SER A 134 -25.88 5.19 -3.05
N TRP A 135 -26.51 4.70 -4.13
CA TRP A 135 -26.57 5.39 -5.40
C TRP A 135 -27.89 5.09 -6.12
N GLN A 136 -28.66 6.08 -6.45
CA GLN A 136 -29.94 5.92 -7.14
C GLN A 136 -30.86 4.85 -6.54
N GLY A 137 -31.02 4.86 -5.20
CA GLY A 137 -31.87 3.93 -4.47
C GLY A 137 -31.32 2.50 -4.32
N ARG A 138 -30.13 2.21 -4.84
CA ARG A 138 -29.46 0.91 -4.67
C ARG A 138 -28.26 1.04 -3.74
N ARG A 139 -27.85 -0.09 -3.12
CA ARG A 139 -26.71 -0.17 -2.23
C ARG A 139 -25.69 -1.18 -2.70
N TRP A 140 -24.42 -0.83 -2.65
CA TRP A 140 -23.29 -1.71 -2.99
C TRP A 140 -22.28 -1.70 -1.86
N PHE A 141 -21.88 -2.87 -1.41
CA PHE A 141 -20.80 -3.00 -0.46
C PHE A 141 -19.48 -2.69 -1.15
N VAL A 142 -18.77 -1.70 -0.66
CA VAL A 142 -17.45 -1.29 -1.16
C VAL A 142 -16.37 -1.89 -0.25
N CYS A 143 -16.26 -1.40 0.97
CA CYS A 143 -15.26 -1.87 1.92
C CYS A 143 -15.57 -1.36 3.33
N GLU A 144 -15.53 -2.25 4.31
CA GLU A 144 -15.76 -1.89 5.72
C GLU A 144 -14.70 -0.88 6.24
N ALA A 145 -13.44 -1.05 5.82
CA ALA A 145 -12.36 -0.13 6.21
C ALA A 145 -12.59 1.33 5.75
N LEU A 146 -13.49 1.56 4.80
CA LEU A 146 -13.90 2.87 4.31
C LEU A 146 -15.22 3.36 4.93
N ALA A 147 -15.69 2.75 6.02
CA ALA A 147 -16.91 3.18 6.72
C ALA A 147 -16.83 4.66 7.09
N ASN A 148 -17.92 5.39 6.79
CA ASN A 148 -18.05 6.84 7.03
C ASN A 148 -17.09 7.74 6.24
N GLU A 149 -16.27 7.19 5.32
CA GLU A 149 -15.38 7.99 4.48
C GLU A 149 -16.11 8.58 3.27
N LEU A 150 -15.64 9.75 2.83
CA LEU A 150 -16.06 10.36 1.56
C LEU A 150 -15.28 9.70 0.41
N VAL A 151 -16.00 9.33 -0.63
CA VAL A 151 -15.46 8.78 -1.87
C VAL A 151 -15.93 9.59 -3.05
N ARG A 152 -15.08 9.73 -4.06
CA ARG A 152 -15.47 10.29 -5.35
C ARG A 152 -16.09 9.17 -6.19
N VAL A 153 -17.23 9.47 -6.80
CA VAL A 153 -17.94 8.54 -7.68
C VAL A 153 -18.04 9.15 -9.07
N GLU A 154 -17.53 8.44 -10.05
CA GLU A 154 -17.66 8.79 -11.46
C GLU A 154 -18.58 7.79 -12.15
N GLU A 155 -19.57 8.28 -12.85
CA GLU A 155 -20.48 7.46 -13.66
C GLU A 155 -19.92 7.39 -15.07
N LEU A 156 -19.63 6.18 -15.53
CA LEU A 156 -19.16 5.91 -16.88
C LEU A 156 -20.05 4.82 -17.49
N ASP A 157 -20.97 5.21 -18.34
CA ASP A 157 -22.00 4.34 -18.92
C ASP A 157 -22.77 3.58 -17.82
N GLU A 158 -22.64 2.25 -17.82
CA GLU A 158 -23.30 1.38 -16.85
C GLU A 158 -22.42 1.02 -15.64
N ARG A 159 -21.33 1.75 -15.44
CA ARG A 159 -20.37 1.50 -14.37
C ARG A 159 -20.22 2.69 -13.46
N LEU A 160 -19.90 2.42 -12.20
CA LEU A 160 -19.47 3.44 -11.26
C LEU A 160 -18.01 3.17 -10.90
N LEU A 161 -17.19 4.18 -11.07
CA LEU A 161 -15.79 4.17 -10.62
C LEU A 161 -15.75 4.84 -9.25
N VAL A 162 -15.31 4.11 -8.24
CA VAL A 162 -15.22 4.61 -6.87
C VAL A 162 -13.77 4.89 -6.52
N TRP A 163 -13.49 6.14 -6.19
CA TRP A 163 -12.16 6.62 -5.82
C TRP A 163 -12.11 7.01 -4.36
N PHE A 164 -11.05 6.65 -3.69
CA PHE A 164 -10.72 7.15 -2.36
C PHE A 164 -9.35 7.83 -2.38
N CYS A 165 -9.30 9.07 -1.93
CA CYS A 165 -8.15 9.95 -2.15
C CYS A 165 -7.78 9.96 -3.64
N GLN A 166 -6.52 9.64 -3.98
CA GLN A 166 -6.05 9.52 -5.37
C GLN A 166 -6.18 8.12 -5.97
N LYS A 167 -6.71 7.13 -5.23
CA LYS A 167 -6.72 5.73 -5.66
C LYS A 167 -8.10 5.31 -6.17
N LEU A 168 -8.15 4.74 -7.37
CA LEU A 168 -9.32 4.00 -7.83
C LEU A 168 -9.44 2.72 -6.98
N ILE A 169 -10.53 2.61 -6.24
CA ILE A 169 -10.75 1.53 -5.28
C ILE A 169 -11.45 0.36 -5.94
N CYS A 170 -12.53 0.62 -6.63
CA CYS A 170 -13.29 -0.41 -7.31
C CYS A 170 -14.13 0.15 -8.45
N GLU A 171 -14.54 -0.77 -9.30
CA GLU A 171 -15.51 -0.58 -10.36
C GLU A 171 -16.76 -1.38 -10.02
N ILE A 172 -17.94 -0.75 -10.11
CA ILE A 172 -19.23 -1.35 -9.85
C ILE A 172 -20.02 -1.41 -11.16
N ASP A 173 -20.34 -2.62 -11.63
CA ASP A 173 -21.22 -2.82 -12.77
C ASP A 173 -22.69 -2.73 -12.31
N ARG A 174 -23.45 -1.78 -12.87
CA ARG A 174 -24.85 -1.55 -12.51
C ARG A 174 -25.82 -2.54 -13.13
N ARG A 175 -25.46 -3.23 -14.21
CA ARG A 175 -26.28 -4.21 -14.93
C ARG A 175 -26.24 -5.62 -14.33
N GLY A 176 -25.17 -5.97 -13.62
CA GLY A 176 -24.97 -7.31 -13.08
C GLY A 176 -26.15 -7.81 -12.23
N LYS A 177 -26.48 -9.10 -12.33
CA LYS A 177 -27.65 -9.69 -11.67
C LYS A 177 -27.48 -9.91 -10.17
N ALA A 178 -26.25 -10.08 -9.65
CA ALA A 178 -25.97 -10.29 -8.24
C ALA A 178 -25.07 -9.19 -7.64
N PRO A 179 -25.39 -8.66 -6.45
CA PRO A 179 -24.57 -7.61 -5.81
C PRO A 179 -23.12 -8.00 -5.58
N ARG A 180 -22.86 -9.30 -5.40
CA ARG A 180 -21.51 -9.83 -5.12
C ARG A 180 -20.59 -9.86 -6.33
N ASP A 181 -21.14 -9.97 -7.55
CA ASP A 181 -20.32 -10.10 -8.78
C ASP A 181 -20.02 -8.76 -9.45
N ARG A 182 -20.57 -7.68 -8.92
CA ARG A 182 -20.58 -6.34 -9.52
C ARG A 182 -19.42 -5.45 -9.10
N VAL A 183 -18.80 -5.72 -7.95
CA VAL A 183 -17.69 -4.90 -7.44
C VAL A 183 -16.38 -5.59 -7.79
N LYS A 184 -15.64 -5.02 -8.71
CA LYS A 184 -14.30 -5.50 -9.08
C LYS A 184 -13.22 -4.64 -8.44
N SER A 185 -12.29 -5.29 -7.76
CA SER A 185 -11.07 -4.62 -7.28
C SER A 185 -10.20 -4.21 -8.46
N VAL A 186 -9.67 -2.99 -8.43
CA VAL A 186 -8.76 -2.47 -9.46
C VAL A 186 -7.28 -2.68 -9.04
N ASN A 187 -7.00 -3.60 -8.15
CA ASN A 187 -5.65 -3.85 -7.66
C ASN A 187 -4.65 -4.39 -8.72
N HIS A 188 -5.10 -4.68 -9.95
CA HIS A 188 -4.27 -5.25 -11.01
C HIS A 188 -3.73 -4.25 -12.02
N VAL A 189 -4.04 -2.96 -11.92
CA VAL A 189 -3.52 -1.97 -12.86
C VAL A 189 -2.58 -1.06 -12.12
N LEU A 190 -1.30 -1.27 -12.25
CA LEU A 190 -0.18 -0.32 -12.18
C LEU A 190 1.14 -1.00 -11.77
N ILE A 191 1.56 -2.04 -12.49
CA ILE A 191 2.97 -2.49 -12.48
C ILE A 191 3.76 -1.81 -13.62
N THR A 192 3.35 -0.64 -14.08
CA THR A 192 4.02 -0.01 -15.24
C THR A 192 4.83 1.25 -14.90
N ILE A 193 5.04 1.59 -13.63
CA ILE A 193 5.79 2.80 -13.27
C ILE A 193 6.98 2.48 -12.35
N CYS A 194 7.71 1.43 -12.63
CA CYS A 194 9.08 1.24 -12.10
C CYS A 194 9.90 0.47 -13.12
N GLN A 195 10.18 1.06 -14.27
CA GLN A 195 11.39 0.78 -15.05
C GLN A 195 12.32 2.00 -14.94
N PRO A 196 13.65 1.70 -14.94
CA PRO A 196 14.71 2.48 -14.31
C PRO A 196 14.92 3.88 -14.87
#